data_b54286b728502caf65e155fc55cac713
#
_entry.id   b54286b728502caf65e155fc55cac713
#
_cell.length_a   1.000
_cell.length_b   1.000
_cell.length_c   1.000
_cell.angle_alpha   90.00
_cell.angle_beta   90.00
_cell.angle_gamma   90.00
#
_symmetry.space_group_name_H-M   'P 1'
#
loop_
_entity.id
_entity.type
_entity.pdbx_description
1 polymer ?
#
loop_
_entity_poly.entity_id
_entity_poly.type
_entity_poly.pdbx_seq_one_letter_code
_entity_poly.pdbx_strand_id
1 'polypeptide(L)'
;MKKVVPNIFLQEAARLLKDGKPVRLLIDGQSMFPFIRGGKDQVEIVPYDGVSFLPLWSAVFFCWEGQYMIHRYVGTKDGKLLMMGDGNLVRIEVVEPTAVYGILSTIYHSDGSTQDCSDKTWLIRVKWWYRLRSIRRFLIPILKRIID
;
A
#
# COMPACT_ATOMS: atom_id res chain seq x y z
N MET A 1 9.57 17.83 9.26
CA MET A 1 8.44 17.62 10.16
C MET A 1 7.59 16.46 9.65
N LYS A 2 7.40 15.49 10.49
CA LYS A 2 6.57 14.31 10.13
C LYS A 2 5.10 14.70 10.16
N LYS A 3 4.43 14.66 9.01
CA LYS A 3 2.98 14.84 8.98
C LYS A 3 2.32 13.51 9.29
N VAL A 4 1.69 13.41 10.44
CA VAL A 4 0.91 12.23 10.80
C VAL A 4 -0.51 12.43 10.27
N VAL A 5 -0.99 11.48 9.45
CA VAL A 5 -2.38 11.45 9.02
C VAL A 5 -3.19 10.79 10.13
N PRO A 6 -4.02 11.54 10.87
CA PRO A 6 -4.80 10.94 11.95
C PRO A 6 -5.73 9.85 11.44
N ASN A 7 -5.94 8.81 12.26
CA ASN A 7 -6.81 7.70 11.91
C ASN A 7 -8.24 8.14 11.57
N ILE A 8 -8.69 9.27 12.11
CA ILE A 8 -10.01 9.83 11.78
C ILE A 8 -10.14 10.21 10.30
N PHE A 9 -9.06 10.73 9.69
CA PHE A 9 -9.06 11.01 8.25
C PHE A 9 -9.07 9.72 7.44
N LEU A 10 -8.43 8.69 7.92
CA LEU A 10 -8.43 7.38 7.25
C LEU A 10 -9.81 6.72 7.35
N GLN A 11 -10.51 6.89 8.47
CA GLN A 11 -11.91 6.45 8.60
C GLN A 11 -12.80 7.16 7.58
N GLU A 12 -12.62 8.46 7.41
CA GLU A 12 -13.39 9.24 6.45
C GLU A 12 -13.09 8.80 5.01
N ALA A 13 -11.81 8.51 4.71
CA ALA A 13 -11.42 7.95 3.41
C ALA A 13 -12.11 6.61 3.16
N ALA A 14 -12.15 5.73 4.16
CA ALA A 14 -12.84 4.44 4.05
C ALA A 14 -14.33 4.63 3.78
N ARG A 15 -14.97 5.60 4.44
CA ARG A 15 -16.38 5.92 4.22
C ARG A 15 -16.63 6.38 2.78
N LEU A 16 -15.79 7.28 2.28
CA LEU A 16 -15.91 7.76 0.89
C LEU A 16 -15.74 6.65 -0.12
N LEU A 17 -14.78 5.75 0.12
CA LEU A 17 -14.56 4.59 -0.75
C LEU A 17 -15.77 3.64 -0.74
N LYS A 18 -16.39 3.42 0.41
CA LYS A 18 -17.63 2.65 0.50
C LYS A 18 -18.77 3.29 -0.31
N ASP A 19 -18.79 4.60 -0.37
CA ASP A 19 -19.79 5.35 -1.15
C ASP A 19 -19.44 5.40 -2.65
N GLY A 20 -18.41 4.68 -3.09
CA GLY A 20 -18.02 4.62 -4.48
C GLY A 20 -17.16 5.78 -4.96
N LYS A 21 -16.58 6.55 -4.06
CA LYS A 21 -15.78 7.74 -4.39
C LYS A 21 -14.31 7.48 -4.24
N PRO A 22 -13.47 7.83 -5.24
CA PRO A 22 -12.02 7.75 -5.08
C PRO A 22 -11.52 8.81 -4.09
N VAL A 23 -10.38 8.52 -3.47
CA VAL A 23 -9.74 9.46 -2.53
C VAL A 23 -8.27 9.62 -2.87
N ARG A 24 -7.71 10.79 -2.52
CA ARG A 24 -6.28 11.07 -2.65
C ARG A 24 -5.72 11.41 -1.28
N LEU A 25 -4.65 10.71 -0.88
CA LEU A 25 -4.07 10.83 0.45
C LEU A 25 -2.56 11.08 0.37
N LEU A 26 -2.05 11.89 1.29
CA LEU A 26 -0.63 11.94 1.60
C LEU A 26 -0.31 10.73 2.49
N ILE A 27 0.73 9.97 2.11
CA ILE A 27 1.15 8.80 2.87
C ILE A 27 2.02 9.24 4.05
N ASP A 28 1.77 8.63 5.20
CA ASP A 28 2.61 8.75 6.38
C ASP A 28 3.32 7.43 6.66
N GLY A 29 4.49 7.51 7.28
CA GLY A 29 5.29 6.33 7.60
C GLY A 29 6.00 5.72 6.41
N GLN A 30 6.79 4.67 6.67
CA GLN A 30 7.69 4.07 5.67
C GLN A 30 7.36 2.61 5.39
N SER A 31 6.15 2.15 5.74
CA SER A 31 5.78 0.74 5.57
C SER A 31 5.72 0.29 4.10
N MET A 32 5.60 1.22 3.16
CA MET A 32 5.58 0.95 1.72
C MET A 32 6.85 1.42 1.00
N PHE A 33 7.89 1.80 1.75
CA PHE A 33 9.21 2.06 1.18
C PHE A 33 9.78 0.78 0.55
N PRO A 34 10.42 0.80 -0.62
CA PRO A 34 10.89 1.97 -1.36
C PRO A 34 9.92 2.53 -2.40
N PHE A 35 8.77 1.92 -2.61
CA PHE A 35 7.87 2.31 -3.71
C PHE A 35 7.06 3.55 -3.39
N ILE A 36 6.68 3.73 -2.12
CA ILE A 36 5.96 4.91 -1.65
C ILE A 36 6.72 5.49 -0.47
N ARG A 37 7.04 6.78 -0.54
CA ARG A 37 7.80 7.45 0.51
C ARG A 37 6.87 8.25 1.40
N GLY A 38 6.84 7.90 2.69
CA GLY A 38 6.03 8.59 3.68
C GLY A 38 6.43 10.05 3.84
N GLY A 39 5.43 10.92 3.99
CA GLY A 39 5.63 12.35 4.13
C GLY A 39 5.96 13.08 2.82
N LYS A 40 6.13 12.37 1.71
CA LYS A 40 6.51 12.94 0.41
C LYS A 40 5.52 12.58 -0.70
N ASP A 41 5.09 11.33 -0.75
CA ASP A 41 4.27 10.82 -1.86
C ASP A 41 2.79 10.83 -1.50
N GLN A 42 1.95 11.10 -2.50
CA GLN A 42 0.50 10.97 -2.40
C GLN A 42 0.04 9.78 -3.23
N VAL A 43 -1.10 9.22 -2.89
CA VAL A 43 -1.69 8.11 -3.63
C VAL A 43 -3.15 8.39 -3.93
N GLU A 44 -3.61 7.90 -5.08
CA GLU A 44 -5.03 7.81 -5.38
C GLU A 44 -5.50 6.41 -5.11
N ILE A 45 -6.59 6.28 -4.37
CA ILE A 45 -7.22 5.01 -4.03
C ILE A 45 -8.58 4.99 -4.69
N VAL A 46 -8.88 3.91 -5.42
CA VAL A 46 -10.19 3.69 -6.02
C VAL A 46 -10.98 2.65 -5.23
N PRO A 47 -12.33 2.72 -5.21
CA PRO A 47 -13.14 1.78 -4.44
C PRO A 47 -12.93 0.33 -4.84
N TYR A 48 -13.00 -0.56 -3.84
CA TYR A 48 -13.03 -2.01 -4.04
C TYR A 48 -14.24 -2.59 -3.32
N ASP A 49 -14.98 -3.47 -4.00
CA ASP A 49 -16.25 -4.01 -3.52
C ASP A 49 -16.13 -5.20 -2.55
N GLY A 50 -14.93 -5.71 -2.32
CA GLY A 50 -14.69 -6.87 -1.46
C GLY A 50 -14.97 -8.21 -2.12
N VAL A 51 -15.42 -8.23 -3.37
CA VAL A 51 -15.85 -9.46 -4.09
C VAL A 51 -15.13 -9.65 -5.41
N SER A 52 -14.85 -8.56 -6.14
CA SER A 52 -14.21 -8.60 -7.45
C SER A 52 -12.78 -9.15 -7.36
N PHE A 53 -12.26 -9.59 -8.50
CA PHE A 53 -10.88 -10.07 -8.59
C PHE A 53 -9.90 -8.98 -8.13
N LEU A 54 -9.06 -9.34 -7.18
CA LEU A 54 -7.98 -8.47 -6.69
C LEU A 54 -6.66 -8.98 -7.29
N PRO A 55 -6.01 -8.19 -8.16
CA PRO A 55 -4.75 -8.63 -8.77
C PRO A 55 -3.66 -8.78 -7.72
N LEU A 56 -2.91 -9.89 -7.80
CA LEU A 56 -1.75 -10.11 -6.94
C LEU A 56 -0.76 -8.96 -7.12
N TRP A 57 -0.12 -8.55 -6.06
CA TRP A 57 0.83 -7.43 -5.98
C TRP A 57 0.17 -6.04 -5.98
N SER A 58 -1.15 -5.95 -5.93
CA SER A 58 -1.83 -4.68 -5.73
C SER A 58 -1.51 -4.12 -4.34
N ALA A 59 -1.33 -2.81 -4.25
CA ALA A 59 -1.34 -2.13 -2.96
C ALA A 59 -2.78 -1.81 -2.61
N VAL A 60 -3.20 -2.11 -1.38
CA VAL A 60 -4.59 -2.00 -0.97
C VAL A 60 -4.73 -1.23 0.33
N PHE A 61 -5.86 -0.54 0.46
CA PHE A 61 -6.26 0.19 1.66
C PHE A 61 -7.29 -0.65 2.41
N PHE A 62 -6.96 -1.03 3.64
CA PHE A 62 -7.77 -1.95 4.43
C PHE A 62 -7.72 -1.60 5.91
N CYS A 63 -8.61 -2.23 6.69
CA CYS A 63 -8.63 -2.12 8.14
C CYS A 63 -8.18 -3.45 8.76
N TRP A 64 -7.25 -3.38 9.69
CA TRP A 64 -6.76 -4.54 10.42
C TRP A 64 -6.59 -4.18 11.90
N GLU A 65 -7.25 -4.95 12.77
CA GLU A 65 -7.25 -4.69 14.22
C GLU A 65 -7.60 -3.23 14.56
N GLY A 66 -8.62 -2.68 13.89
CA GLY A 66 -9.10 -1.33 14.14
C GLY A 66 -8.24 -0.22 13.54
N GLN A 67 -7.18 -0.56 12.81
CA GLN A 67 -6.31 0.42 12.17
C GLN A 67 -6.40 0.33 10.65
N TYR A 68 -6.47 1.49 10.01
CA TYR A 68 -6.45 1.60 8.56
C TYR A 68 -5.00 1.69 8.07
N MET A 69 -4.67 0.94 7.03
CA MET A 69 -3.31 0.90 6.49
C MET A 69 -3.32 0.57 5.00
N ILE A 70 -2.18 0.82 4.36
CA ILE A 70 -1.94 0.47 2.95
C ILE A 70 -0.75 -0.47 2.93
N HIS A 71 -0.99 -1.71 2.49
CA HIS A 71 0.05 -2.71 2.31
C HIS A 71 -0.16 -3.47 1.00
N ARG A 72 0.77 -4.36 0.68
CA ARG A 72 0.78 -5.13 -0.57
C ARG A 72 0.04 -6.44 -0.41
N TYR A 73 -0.88 -6.75 -1.34
CA TYR A 73 -1.53 -8.04 -1.42
C TYR A 73 -0.54 -9.07 -2.00
N VAL A 74 -0.15 -10.05 -1.19
CA VAL A 74 0.93 -10.99 -1.53
C VAL A 74 0.47 -12.43 -1.66
N GLY A 75 -0.77 -12.74 -1.39
CA GLY A 75 -1.31 -14.10 -1.52
C GLY A 75 -2.58 -14.30 -0.71
N THR A 76 -3.09 -15.54 -0.74
CA THR A 76 -4.27 -15.95 0.01
C THR A 76 -3.97 -17.17 0.87
N LYS A 77 -4.72 -17.31 1.96
CA LYS A 77 -4.68 -18.50 2.80
C LYS A 77 -6.06 -18.70 3.43
N ASP A 78 -6.66 -19.85 3.18
CA ASP A 78 -7.98 -20.21 3.73
C ASP A 78 -9.05 -19.15 3.45
N GLY A 79 -9.07 -18.62 2.22
CA GLY A 79 -10.03 -17.60 1.79
C GLY A 79 -9.75 -16.19 2.29
N LYS A 80 -8.69 -16.00 3.06
CA LYS A 80 -8.28 -14.69 3.58
C LYS A 80 -7.12 -14.14 2.77
N LEU A 81 -6.99 -12.81 2.78
CA LEU A 81 -5.94 -12.10 2.05
C LEU A 81 -4.72 -11.92 2.95
N LEU A 82 -3.55 -12.13 2.37
CA LEU A 82 -2.27 -11.88 3.05
C LEU A 82 -1.71 -10.55 2.58
N MET A 83 -1.43 -9.65 3.53
CA MET A 83 -0.92 -8.32 3.26
C MET A 83 0.45 -8.14 3.91
N MET A 84 1.34 -7.45 3.20
CA MET A 84 2.69 -7.17 3.70
C MET A 84 3.14 -5.80 3.22
N GLY A 85 3.68 -4.99 4.14
CA GLY A 85 4.28 -3.71 3.77
C GLY A 85 5.58 -3.91 3.00
N ASP A 86 5.81 -3.12 1.96
CA ASP A 86 7.02 -3.22 1.15
C ASP A 86 8.30 -2.96 1.96
N GLY A 87 8.21 -2.11 2.98
CA GLY A 87 9.31 -1.83 3.91
C GLY A 87 9.33 -2.74 5.13
N ASN A 88 8.43 -3.69 5.20
CA ASN A 88 8.32 -4.63 6.32
C ASN A 88 9.23 -5.84 6.08
N LEU A 89 9.82 -6.38 7.14
CA LEU A 89 10.77 -7.47 7.01
C LEU A 89 10.11 -8.86 7.16
N VAL A 90 9.15 -8.99 8.06
CA VAL A 90 8.59 -10.31 8.41
C VAL A 90 7.09 -10.31 8.67
N ARG A 91 6.48 -9.16 8.96
CA ARG A 91 5.09 -9.11 9.38
C ARG A 91 4.12 -9.25 8.22
N ILE A 92 3.16 -10.16 8.36
CA ILE A 92 2.07 -10.38 7.41
C ILE A 92 0.75 -10.20 8.15
N GLU A 93 -0.15 -9.35 7.63
CA GLU A 93 -1.51 -9.23 8.14
C GLU A 93 -2.42 -10.20 7.38
N VAL A 94 -3.26 -10.91 8.12
CA VAL A 94 -4.30 -11.77 7.54
C VAL A 94 -5.60 -11.00 7.57
N VAL A 95 -6.19 -10.75 6.41
CA VAL A 95 -7.28 -9.79 6.24
C VAL A 95 -8.47 -10.44 5.54
N GLU A 96 -9.67 -10.22 6.08
CA GLU A 96 -10.90 -10.61 5.39
C GLU A 96 -11.10 -9.74 4.14
N PRO A 97 -11.57 -10.30 3.01
CA PRO A 97 -11.82 -9.49 1.82
C PRO A 97 -12.76 -8.30 2.07
N THR A 98 -13.72 -8.46 2.98
CA THR A 98 -14.66 -7.41 3.35
C THR A 98 -14.02 -6.25 4.12
N ALA A 99 -12.80 -6.41 4.63
CA ALA A 99 -12.06 -5.36 5.31
C ALA A 99 -11.22 -4.52 4.36
N VAL A 100 -11.22 -4.82 3.06
CA VAL A 100 -10.52 -4.04 2.02
C VAL A 100 -11.50 -2.99 1.47
N TYR A 101 -11.10 -1.73 1.50
CA TYR A 101 -11.91 -0.61 1.06
C TYR A 101 -11.53 -0.09 -0.31
N GLY A 102 -10.28 -0.21 -0.70
CA GLY A 102 -9.84 0.32 -1.97
C GLY A 102 -8.49 -0.22 -2.44
N ILE A 103 -8.18 0.08 -3.70
CA ILE A 103 -6.95 -0.32 -4.38
C ILE A 103 -6.23 0.94 -4.83
N LEU A 104 -4.91 1.00 -4.65
CA LEU A 104 -4.11 2.09 -5.17
C LEU A 104 -4.09 2.04 -6.70
N SER A 105 -4.48 3.15 -7.33
CA SER A 105 -4.46 3.30 -8.78
C SER A 105 -3.21 4.05 -9.25
N THR A 106 -2.79 5.08 -8.51
CA THR A 106 -1.72 5.98 -8.93
C THR A 106 -0.92 6.44 -7.73
N ILE A 107 0.40 6.55 -7.91
CA ILE A 107 1.32 7.17 -6.95
C ILE A 107 1.77 8.50 -7.54
N TYR A 108 1.63 9.57 -6.75
CA TYR A 108 2.07 10.92 -7.12
C TYR A 108 3.32 11.25 -6.32
N HIS A 109 4.48 11.21 -6.96
CA HIS A 109 5.76 11.50 -6.30
C HIS A 109 5.95 13.00 -6.09
N SER A 110 6.73 13.34 -5.06
CA SER A 110 6.99 14.75 -4.72
C SER A 110 7.75 15.52 -5.79
N ASP A 111 8.45 14.82 -6.70
CA ASP A 111 9.15 15.44 -7.83
C ASP A 111 8.23 15.75 -9.02
N GLY A 112 6.94 15.47 -8.92
CA GLY A 112 5.94 15.68 -9.98
C GLY A 112 5.72 14.48 -10.88
N SER A 113 6.53 13.42 -10.78
CA SER A 113 6.30 12.20 -11.56
C SER A 113 5.15 11.38 -10.97
N THR A 114 4.55 10.55 -11.82
CA THR A 114 3.45 9.66 -11.41
C THR A 114 3.78 8.22 -11.80
N GLN A 115 3.24 7.28 -11.03
CA GLN A 115 3.34 5.85 -11.30
C GLN A 115 1.94 5.25 -11.37
N ASP A 116 1.61 4.67 -12.51
CA ASP A 116 0.40 3.86 -12.66
C ASP A 116 0.63 2.50 -11.99
N CYS A 117 -0.18 2.18 -11.00
CA CYS A 117 -0.03 0.94 -10.22
C CYS A 117 -0.46 -0.32 -10.98
N SER A 118 -1.08 -0.19 -12.15
CA SER A 118 -1.40 -1.32 -13.02
C SER A 118 -0.34 -1.59 -14.09
N ASP A 119 0.69 -0.76 -14.19
CA ASP A 119 1.76 -0.91 -15.16
C ASP A 119 2.52 -2.23 -14.96
N LYS A 120 2.69 -2.98 -16.05
CA LYS A 120 3.32 -4.32 -15.98
C LYS A 120 4.76 -4.28 -15.52
N THR A 121 5.53 -3.30 -15.97
CA THR A 121 6.93 -3.13 -15.54
C THR A 121 7.01 -2.85 -14.05
N TRP A 122 6.12 -2.00 -13.55
CA TRP A 122 6.00 -1.71 -12.14
C TRP A 122 5.68 -2.97 -11.32
N LEU A 123 4.70 -3.76 -11.74
CA LEU A 123 4.31 -4.98 -11.05
C LEU A 123 5.44 -6.02 -11.03
N ILE A 124 6.26 -6.08 -12.08
CA ILE A 124 7.44 -6.95 -12.12
C ILE A 124 8.45 -6.52 -11.05
N ARG A 125 8.70 -5.22 -10.91
CA ARG A 125 9.60 -4.68 -9.87
C ARG A 125 9.09 -4.99 -8.48
N VAL A 126 7.80 -4.84 -8.24
CA VAL A 126 7.15 -5.15 -6.96
C VAL A 126 7.31 -6.64 -6.63
N LYS A 127 7.06 -7.51 -7.60
CA LYS A 127 7.20 -8.95 -7.45
C LYS A 127 8.62 -9.34 -7.07
N TRP A 128 9.62 -8.78 -7.74
CA TRP A 128 11.03 -9.03 -7.43
C TRP A 128 11.38 -8.52 -6.05
N TRP A 129 10.91 -7.36 -5.66
CA TRP A 129 11.11 -6.83 -4.31
C TRP A 129 10.59 -7.80 -3.25
N TYR A 130 9.41 -8.34 -3.48
CA TYR A 130 8.84 -9.34 -2.58
C TYR A 130 9.70 -10.60 -2.52
N ARG A 131 10.20 -11.09 -3.65
CA ARG A 131 11.06 -12.26 -3.70
C ARG A 131 12.40 -12.04 -3.00
N LEU A 132 12.85 -10.81 -2.91
CA LEU A 132 14.07 -10.44 -2.19
C LEU A 132 13.83 -10.20 -0.69
N ARG A 133 12.67 -10.57 -0.16
CA ARG A 133 12.31 -10.24 1.22
C ARG A 133 13.30 -10.76 2.27
N SER A 134 13.98 -11.87 1.99
CA SER A 134 14.98 -12.42 2.91
C SER A 134 16.20 -11.53 3.10
N ILE A 135 16.50 -10.66 2.11
CA ILE A 135 17.65 -9.75 2.15
C ILE A 135 17.26 -8.28 2.26
N ARG A 136 15.96 -7.98 2.34
CA ARG A 136 15.46 -6.59 2.42
C ARG A 136 16.05 -5.84 3.60
N ARG A 137 16.27 -6.49 4.73
CA ARG A 137 16.85 -5.86 5.91
C ARG A 137 18.22 -5.23 5.64
N PHE A 138 18.94 -5.73 4.64
CA PHE A 138 20.22 -5.16 4.20
C PHE A 138 20.04 -4.11 3.12
N LEU A 139 19.04 -4.27 2.25
CA LEU A 139 18.79 -3.37 1.13
C LEU A 139 18.11 -2.06 1.55
N ILE A 140 17.19 -2.11 2.50
CA ILE A 140 16.42 -0.93 2.92
C ILE A 140 17.32 0.21 3.41
N PRO A 141 18.30 -0.02 4.31
CA PRO A 141 19.20 1.04 4.75
C PRO A 141 20.01 1.65 3.60
N ILE A 142 20.45 0.83 2.64
CA ILE A 142 21.22 1.29 1.47
C ILE A 142 20.33 2.16 0.58
N LEU A 143 19.10 1.72 0.29
CA LEU A 143 18.17 2.49 -0.53
C LEU A 143 17.79 3.82 0.12
N LYS A 144 17.62 3.85 1.43
CA LYS A 144 17.34 5.09 2.16
C LYS A 144 18.47 6.11 2.00
N ARG A 145 19.72 5.66 1.99
CA ARG A 145 20.88 6.54 1.77
C ARG A 145 20.92 7.11 0.35
N ILE A 146 20.51 6.31 -0.63
CA ILE A 146 20.56 6.72 -2.05
C ILE A 146 19.37 7.60 -2.41
N ILE A 147 18.18 7.26 -1.94
CA ILE A 147 16.92 7.92 -2.34
C ILE A 147 16.67 9.18 -1.52
N ASP A 148 16.98 9.17 -0.25
CA ASP A 148 16.83 10.30 0.64
C ASP A 148 18.15 11.12 0.68
#